data_8bb4c7788a75514aefed406ca2bac748
#
_entry.id   8bb4c7788a75514aefed406ca2bac748
#
_cell.length_a   1.000
_cell.length_b   1.000
_cell.length_c   1.000
_cell.angle_alpha   90.00
_cell.angle_beta   90.00
_cell.angle_gamma   90.00
#
_symmetry.space_group_name_H-M   'P 1'
#
loop_
_entity.id
_entity.type
_entity.pdbx_description
1 polymer ?
#
loop_
_entity_poly.entity_id
_entity_poly.type
_entity_poly.pdbx_seq_one_letter_code
_entity_poly.pdbx_strand_id
1 'polypeptide(L)'
;MKYQCKVTVLDAKCFPQLQKKYLADPKSGPCPCFKPGQEFLFKRDEEDDSFYHLGRHTRTDGGDFPCGEAWDCVSRYIYTALQGGSIMHRWTNDERVMITCCNDGTRPVIFKLERIDIPENEQEKEGLSQQNFKNSANDAYTG
;
A
#
# COMPACT_ATOMS: atom_id res chain seq x y z
N MET A 1 -13.58 -3.27 -11.56
CA MET A 1 -13.23 -2.32 -10.47
C MET A 1 -11.74 -2.40 -10.20
N LYS A 2 -11.08 -1.27 -10.15
CA LYS A 2 -9.66 -1.16 -9.80
C LYS A 2 -9.50 -0.78 -8.33
N TYR A 3 -8.41 -1.21 -7.72
CA TYR A 3 -8.12 -0.93 -6.33
C TYR A 3 -6.78 -0.22 -6.19
N GLN A 4 -6.72 0.70 -5.26
CA GLN A 4 -5.49 1.36 -4.82
C GLN A 4 -5.38 1.24 -3.31
N CYS A 5 -4.19 1.48 -2.77
CA CYS A 5 -3.98 1.53 -1.34
C CYS A 5 -3.28 2.84 -0.97
N LYS A 6 -3.91 3.61 -0.10
CA LYS A 6 -3.31 4.81 0.46
C LYS A 6 -2.78 4.50 1.86
N VAL A 7 -1.51 4.79 2.08
CA VAL A 7 -0.86 4.71 3.39
C VAL A 7 -0.65 6.12 3.91
N THR A 8 -1.21 6.42 5.07
CA THR A 8 -1.08 7.72 5.72
C THR A 8 -0.31 7.56 7.03
N VAL A 9 0.70 8.38 7.26
CA VAL A 9 1.38 8.47 8.55
C VAL A 9 0.49 9.26 9.51
N LEU A 10 -0.08 8.57 10.51
CA LEU A 10 -0.95 9.19 11.50
C LEU A 10 -0.17 9.89 12.60
N ASP A 11 0.90 9.25 13.07
CA ASP A 11 1.70 9.75 14.18
C ASP A 11 3.11 9.14 14.16
N ALA A 12 4.06 9.80 14.79
CA ALA A 12 5.41 9.32 15.03
C ALA A 12 5.71 9.45 16.51
N LYS A 13 5.63 8.35 17.23
CA LYS A 13 5.86 8.30 18.68
C LYS A 13 7.34 8.14 19.00
N CYS A 14 7.72 8.56 20.17
CA CYS A 14 9.04 8.31 20.72
C CYS A 14 8.93 8.01 22.21
N PHE A 15 9.67 7.00 22.65
CA PHE A 15 9.80 6.62 24.06
C PHE A 15 11.25 6.84 24.53
N PRO A 16 11.62 8.05 24.95
CA PRO A 16 13.00 8.40 25.29
C PRO A 16 13.61 7.54 26.40
N GLN A 17 12.77 7.09 27.34
CA GLN A 17 13.23 6.23 28.45
C GLN A 17 13.67 4.84 27.96
N LEU A 18 12.99 4.28 26.96
CA LEU A 18 13.41 3.02 26.34
C LEU A 18 14.69 3.19 25.53
N GLN A 19 14.82 4.29 24.81
CA GLN A 19 16.03 4.61 24.06
C GLN A 19 17.24 4.80 24.99
N LYS A 20 17.05 5.54 26.08
CA LYS A 20 18.10 5.76 27.08
C LYS A 20 18.57 4.48 27.73
N LYS A 21 17.65 3.51 27.94
CA LYS A 21 17.97 2.26 28.61
C LYS A 21 18.58 1.21 27.69
N TYR A 22 18.15 1.15 26.43
CA TYR A 22 18.43 0.00 25.56
C TYR A 22 19.19 0.31 24.27
N LEU A 23 19.17 1.54 23.77
CA LEU A 23 19.81 1.84 22.50
C LEU A 23 21.30 2.17 22.68
N ALA A 24 22.09 1.86 21.65
CA ALA A 24 23.50 2.24 21.58
C ALA A 24 23.67 3.76 21.61
N ASP A 25 22.76 4.50 20.93
CA ASP A 25 22.63 5.95 21.08
C ASP A 25 21.38 6.28 21.90
N PRO A 26 21.56 6.66 23.18
CA PRO A 26 20.44 6.99 24.05
C PRO A 26 19.68 8.27 23.67
N LYS A 27 20.20 9.03 22.72
CA LYS A 27 19.63 10.30 22.23
C LYS A 27 19.10 10.17 20.78
N SER A 28 18.76 8.97 20.34
CA SER A 28 18.29 8.72 18.97
C SER A 28 17.08 9.58 18.57
N GLY A 29 16.15 9.82 19.48
CA GLY A 29 14.98 10.65 19.23
C GLY A 29 13.93 9.96 18.32
N PRO A 30 12.97 10.73 17.77
CA PRO A 30 11.92 10.22 16.90
C PRO A 30 12.46 9.75 15.55
N CYS A 31 11.65 8.94 14.84
CA CYS A 31 12.01 8.41 13.52
C CYS A 31 12.24 9.55 12.51
N PRO A 32 13.39 9.55 11.80
CA PRO A 32 13.68 10.57 10.79
C PRO A 32 13.06 10.26 9.42
N CYS A 33 12.53 9.05 9.19
CA CYS A 33 12.08 8.59 7.89
C CYS A 33 10.67 9.08 7.53
N PHE A 34 9.83 9.33 8.53
CA PHE A 34 8.42 9.65 8.34
C PHE A 34 8.00 10.88 9.15
N LYS A 35 7.02 11.60 8.61
CA LYS A 35 6.37 12.73 9.30
C LYS A 35 4.85 12.52 9.31
N PRO A 36 4.16 12.87 10.41
CA PRO A 36 2.70 12.83 10.46
C PRO A 36 2.07 13.61 9.31
N GLY A 37 1.02 13.05 8.72
CA GLY A 37 0.33 13.62 7.57
C GLY A 37 0.90 13.22 6.20
N GLN A 38 2.06 12.60 6.15
CA GLN A 38 2.64 12.05 4.92
C GLN A 38 1.75 10.96 4.33
N GLU A 39 1.57 10.96 3.00
CA GLU A 39 0.75 9.99 2.28
C GLU A 39 1.56 9.29 1.20
N PHE A 40 1.30 8.00 1.03
CA PHE A 40 1.86 7.16 -0.03
C PHE A 40 0.71 6.46 -0.74
N LEU A 41 0.66 6.55 -2.07
CA LEU A 41 -0.36 5.87 -2.86
C LEU A 41 0.27 4.73 -3.66
N PHE A 42 -0.24 3.53 -3.45
CA PHE A 42 0.17 2.33 -4.16
C PHE A 42 -0.89 1.94 -5.18
N LYS A 43 -0.44 1.66 -6.39
CA LYS A 43 -1.27 1.22 -7.50
C LYS A 43 -0.74 -0.10 -8.02
N ARG A 44 -1.64 -0.94 -8.49
CA ARG A 44 -1.28 -2.10 -9.28
C ARG A 44 -1.32 -1.70 -10.75
N ASP A 45 -0.20 -1.87 -11.44
CA ASP A 45 -0.16 -1.81 -12.89
C ASP A 45 -0.59 -3.17 -13.45
N GLU A 46 -1.59 -3.19 -14.33
CA GLU A 46 -2.08 -4.42 -14.94
C GLU A 46 -1.13 -4.98 -15.99
N GLU A 47 -0.27 -4.13 -16.55
CA GLU A 47 0.71 -4.50 -17.58
C GLU A 47 2.07 -4.91 -17.00
N ASP A 48 2.31 -4.63 -15.74
CA ASP A 48 3.59 -4.86 -15.07
C ASP A 48 3.40 -5.64 -13.77
N ASP A 49 4.07 -6.76 -13.66
CA ASP A 49 4.12 -7.59 -12.47
C ASP A 49 5.18 -7.13 -11.44
N SER A 50 5.84 -6.01 -11.70
CA SER A 50 6.88 -5.42 -10.83
C SER A 50 6.40 -5.20 -9.40
N PHE A 51 5.09 -5.04 -9.22
CA PHE A 51 4.46 -4.95 -7.91
C PHE A 51 4.81 -6.13 -6.99
N TYR A 52 4.97 -7.33 -7.53
CA TYR A 52 5.31 -8.53 -6.78
C TYR A 52 6.82 -8.64 -6.47
N HIS A 53 7.64 -7.78 -7.06
CA HIS A 53 9.07 -7.76 -6.85
C HIS A 53 9.43 -6.81 -5.70
N LEU A 54 10.11 -7.35 -4.70
CA LEU A 54 10.54 -6.59 -3.54
C LEU A 54 11.38 -5.36 -3.92
N GLY A 55 11.05 -4.21 -3.34
CA GLY A 55 11.78 -2.96 -3.53
C GLY A 55 11.33 -2.10 -4.70
N ARG A 56 10.33 -2.53 -5.47
CA ARG A 56 9.75 -1.71 -6.55
C ARG A 56 8.31 -1.34 -6.22
N HIS A 57 8.16 -0.31 -5.41
CA HIS A 57 6.84 0.17 -4.99
C HIS A 57 6.63 1.56 -5.56
N THR A 58 5.84 1.63 -6.62
CA THR A 58 5.52 2.88 -7.27
C THR A 58 4.60 3.70 -6.38
N ARG A 59 5.09 4.87 -5.98
CA ARG A 59 4.29 5.92 -5.36
C ARG A 59 3.90 6.94 -6.41
N THR A 60 2.80 7.65 -6.18
CA THR A 60 2.37 8.74 -7.07
C THR A 60 3.35 9.90 -7.14
N ASP A 61 4.16 10.08 -6.10
CA ASP A 61 5.22 11.09 -6.01
C ASP A 61 6.58 10.61 -6.57
N GLY A 62 6.61 9.39 -7.15
CA GLY A 62 7.78 8.84 -7.82
C GLY A 62 8.92 8.39 -6.91
N GLY A 63 8.74 8.36 -5.60
CA GLY A 63 9.76 7.92 -4.66
C GLY A 63 9.51 6.53 -4.10
N ASP A 64 10.55 5.88 -3.60
CA ASP A 64 10.47 4.60 -2.90
C ASP A 64 9.93 4.76 -1.48
N PHE A 65 9.35 3.67 -0.93
CA PHE A 65 8.98 3.64 0.48
C PHE A 65 10.24 3.64 1.35
N PRO A 66 10.39 4.59 2.31
CA PRO A 66 11.71 4.96 2.84
C PRO A 66 12.30 4.01 3.87
N CYS A 67 11.56 2.99 4.35
CA CYS A 67 12.02 2.14 5.46
C CYS A 67 11.58 0.69 5.28
N GLY A 68 12.53 -0.25 5.31
CA GLY A 68 12.27 -1.69 5.22
C GLY A 68 11.52 -2.26 6.43
N GLU A 69 11.82 -1.76 7.62
CA GLU A 69 11.15 -2.18 8.86
C GLU A 69 9.67 -1.79 8.89
N ALA A 70 9.33 -0.61 8.35
CA ALA A 70 7.95 -0.22 8.14
C ALA A 70 7.30 -1.02 7.00
N TRP A 71 8.05 -1.29 5.93
CA TRP A 71 7.56 -2.08 4.80
C TRP A 71 7.10 -3.47 5.21
N ASP A 72 7.84 -4.16 6.07
CA ASP A 72 7.48 -5.47 6.60
C ASP A 72 6.12 -5.48 7.30
N CYS A 73 5.75 -4.37 7.93
CA CYS A 73 4.47 -4.24 8.64
C CYS A 73 3.30 -3.85 7.71
N VAL A 74 3.55 -3.01 6.72
CA VAL A 74 2.48 -2.45 5.87
C VAL A 74 2.23 -3.24 4.60
N SER A 75 3.25 -3.94 4.06
CA SER A 75 3.18 -4.56 2.72
C SER A 75 2.05 -5.57 2.58
N ARG A 76 1.83 -6.44 3.53
CA ARG A 76 0.76 -7.44 3.50
C ARG A 76 -0.63 -6.84 3.40
N TYR A 77 -0.85 -5.70 4.04
CA TYR A 77 -2.12 -4.99 3.98
C TYR A 77 -2.28 -4.26 2.64
N ILE A 78 -1.19 -3.74 2.10
CA ILE A 78 -1.17 -3.14 0.76
C ILE A 78 -1.54 -4.20 -0.29
N TYR A 79 -0.92 -5.39 -0.24
CA TYR A 79 -1.24 -6.49 -1.16
C TYR A 79 -2.71 -6.90 -1.06
N THR A 80 -3.24 -7.03 0.14
CA THR A 80 -4.65 -7.35 0.35
C THR A 80 -5.57 -6.28 -0.24
N ALA A 81 -5.27 -5.01 0.01
CA ALA A 81 -6.04 -3.89 -0.52
C ALA A 81 -6.06 -3.89 -2.06
N LEU A 82 -4.92 -4.10 -2.70
CA LEU A 82 -4.80 -4.10 -4.16
C LEU A 82 -5.49 -5.29 -4.83
N GLN A 83 -5.75 -6.36 -4.09
CA GLN A 83 -6.58 -7.50 -4.53
C GLN A 83 -8.09 -7.28 -4.31
N GLY A 84 -8.49 -6.16 -3.72
CA GLY A 84 -9.89 -5.87 -3.39
C GLY A 84 -10.41 -6.61 -2.17
N GLY A 85 -9.52 -7.19 -1.36
CA GLY A 85 -9.88 -7.91 -0.15
C GLY A 85 -10.27 -7.01 1.01
N SER A 86 -10.94 -7.60 2.00
CA SER A 86 -11.11 -7.00 3.31
C SER A 86 -9.76 -6.97 4.02
N ILE A 87 -9.30 -5.78 4.41
CA ILE A 87 -7.97 -5.65 5.00
C ILE A 87 -7.96 -6.20 6.43
N MET A 88 -8.98 -5.82 7.21
CA MET A 88 -9.11 -6.33 8.57
C MET A 88 -10.59 -6.35 8.99
N HIS A 89 -11.26 -7.44 8.61
CA HIS A 89 -12.69 -7.62 8.85
C HIS A 89 -13.01 -7.61 10.35
N ARG A 90 -13.93 -6.73 10.76
CA ARG A 90 -14.43 -6.60 12.13
C ARG A 90 -13.39 -6.24 13.20
N TRP A 91 -12.17 -5.89 12.80
CA TRP A 91 -11.16 -5.35 13.71
C TRP A 91 -11.24 -3.82 13.75
N THR A 92 -11.19 -3.17 12.59
CA THR A 92 -11.49 -1.74 12.47
C THR A 92 -12.98 -1.53 12.18
N ASN A 93 -13.46 -0.31 12.32
CA ASN A 93 -14.85 0.05 12.00
C ASN A 93 -15.12 0.15 10.48
N ASP A 94 -14.11 0.01 9.66
CA ASP A 94 -14.19 -0.08 8.19
C ASP A 94 -13.23 -1.17 7.72
N GLU A 95 -13.73 -2.22 7.10
CA GLU A 95 -12.91 -3.35 6.64
C GLU A 95 -11.93 -3.01 5.51
N ARG A 96 -12.05 -1.81 4.92
CA ARG A 96 -11.07 -1.25 3.96
C ARG A 96 -9.88 -0.59 4.65
N VAL A 97 -9.86 -0.54 5.98
CA VAL A 97 -8.88 0.22 6.77
C VAL A 97 -8.16 -0.68 7.75
N MET A 98 -6.85 -0.51 7.87
CA MET A 98 -6.04 -1.05 8.95
C MET A 98 -5.18 0.06 9.58
N ILE A 99 -5.01 -0.03 10.89
CA ILE A 99 -4.06 0.79 11.65
C ILE A 99 -2.95 -0.14 12.12
N THR A 100 -1.72 0.14 11.74
CA THR A 100 -0.53 -0.63 12.11
C THR A 100 0.63 0.28 12.45
N CYS A 101 1.77 -0.28 12.82
CA CYS A 101 3.00 0.48 13.09
C CYS A 101 4.23 -0.27 12.57
N CYS A 102 5.35 0.44 12.48
CA CYS A 102 6.65 -0.16 12.17
C CYS A 102 7.17 -1.04 13.31
N ASN A 103 8.29 -1.74 13.06
CA ASN A 103 8.92 -2.66 14.02
C ASN A 103 9.74 -1.98 15.12
N ASP A 104 9.97 -0.67 15.08
CA ASP A 104 10.75 0.03 16.11
C ASP A 104 9.89 0.32 17.34
N GLY A 105 10.07 -0.49 18.38
CA GLY A 105 9.33 -0.34 19.64
C GLY A 105 9.70 0.92 20.45
N THR A 106 10.80 1.59 20.15
CA THR A 106 11.24 2.80 20.86
C THR A 106 10.76 4.09 20.23
N ARG A 107 10.44 4.06 18.94
CA ARG A 107 9.95 5.19 18.14
C ARG A 107 8.97 4.76 17.05
N PRO A 108 7.84 4.12 17.43
CA PRO A 108 6.92 3.57 16.45
C PRO A 108 6.24 4.65 15.62
N VAL A 109 6.22 4.46 14.32
CA VAL A 109 5.44 5.24 13.38
C VAL A 109 4.12 4.54 13.13
N ILE A 110 3.02 5.24 13.29
CA ILE A 110 1.66 4.72 13.17
C ILE A 110 1.13 5.02 11.78
N PHE A 111 0.67 3.98 11.09
CA PHE A 111 0.15 4.06 9.73
C PHE A 111 -1.33 3.70 9.67
N LYS A 112 -2.07 4.43 8.86
CA LYS A 112 -3.38 4.05 8.36
C LYS A 112 -3.23 3.54 6.94
N LEU A 113 -3.71 2.34 6.66
CA LEU A 113 -3.82 1.80 5.33
C LEU A 113 -5.29 1.76 4.91
N GLU A 114 -5.58 2.21 3.71
CA GLU A 114 -6.93 2.41 3.22
C GLU A 114 -7.04 1.91 1.78
N ARG A 115 -7.92 0.93 1.54
CA ARG A 115 -8.28 0.52 0.20
C ARG A 115 -9.17 1.57 -0.45
N ILE A 116 -8.80 2.00 -1.64
CA ILE A 116 -9.59 2.91 -2.48
C ILE A 116 -10.16 2.10 -3.63
N ASP A 117 -11.50 2.07 -3.72
CA ASP A 117 -12.23 1.39 -4.76
C ASP A 117 -12.52 2.37 -5.90
N ILE A 118 -12.00 2.08 -7.09
CA ILE A 118 -12.16 2.93 -8.27
C ILE A 118 -13.08 2.22 -9.25
N PRO A 119 -14.28 2.75 -9.51
CA PRO A 119 -15.20 2.19 -10.50
C PRO A 119 -14.58 2.24 -11.91
N GLU A 120 -14.79 1.20 -12.70
CA GLU A 120 -14.49 1.22 -14.12
C GLU A 120 -15.41 2.20 -14.84
N ASN A 121 -14.82 3.05 -15.72
CA ASN A 121 -15.61 3.93 -16.58
C ASN A 121 -16.35 3.10 -17.64
N GLU A 122 -17.58 3.51 -18.02
CA GLU A 122 -18.34 2.84 -19.06
C GLU A 122 -17.59 2.77 -20.40
N GLN A 123 -16.75 3.76 -20.70
CA GLN A 123 -15.88 3.78 -21.88
C GLN A 123 -14.80 2.69 -21.86
N GLU A 124 -14.27 2.33 -20.70
CA GLU A 124 -13.32 1.19 -20.55
C GLU A 124 -14.05 -0.15 -20.76
N LYS A 125 -15.31 -0.25 -20.34
CA LYS A 125 -16.16 -1.44 -20.58
C LYS A 125 -16.46 -1.66 -22.06
N GLU A 126 -16.72 -0.61 -22.80
CA GLU A 126 -16.93 -0.67 -24.25
C GLU A 126 -15.66 -1.07 -25.00
N GLY A 127 -14.49 -0.56 -24.58
CA GLY A 127 -13.17 -0.94 -25.13
C GLY A 127 -12.85 -2.43 -24.93
N LEU A 128 -13.09 -2.96 -23.75
CA LEU A 128 -12.89 -4.37 -23.41
C LEU A 128 -13.86 -5.29 -24.17
N SER A 129 -15.12 -4.89 -24.35
CA SER A 129 -16.09 -5.69 -25.12
C SER A 129 -15.74 -5.73 -26.61
N GLN A 130 -15.24 -4.64 -27.19
CA GLN A 130 -14.80 -4.60 -28.59
C GLN A 130 -13.51 -5.37 -28.83
N GLN A 131 -12.60 -5.42 -27.87
CA GLN A 131 -11.37 -6.19 -27.96
C GLN A 131 -11.64 -7.71 -27.86
N ASN A 132 -12.53 -8.12 -26.98
CA ASN A 132 -13.00 -9.50 -26.90
C ASN A 132 -13.73 -9.97 -28.17
N PHE A 133 -14.49 -9.08 -28.80
CA PHE A 133 -15.19 -9.38 -30.06
C PHE A 133 -14.21 -9.56 -31.24
N LYS A 134 -13.14 -8.75 -31.30
CA LYS A 134 -12.09 -8.88 -32.32
C LYS A 134 -11.26 -10.17 -32.15
N ASN A 135 -10.96 -10.57 -30.92
CA ASN A 135 -10.21 -11.78 -30.62
C ASN A 135 -11.05 -13.04 -30.96
N SER A 136 -12.32 -13.05 -30.66
CA SER A 136 -13.22 -14.17 -31.01
C SER A 136 -13.47 -14.32 -32.52
N ALA A 137 -13.42 -13.20 -33.27
CA ALA A 137 -13.57 -13.22 -34.72
C ALA A 137 -12.29 -13.72 -35.44
N ASN A 138 -11.11 -13.53 -34.86
CA ASN A 138 -9.84 -14.02 -35.39
C ASN A 138 -9.68 -15.54 -35.17
N ASP A 139 -10.17 -16.06 -34.04
CA ASP A 139 -10.14 -17.51 -33.77
C ASP A 139 -11.07 -18.31 -34.66
N ALA A 140 -12.09 -17.70 -35.22
CA ALA A 140 -13.03 -18.36 -36.16
C ALA A 140 -12.46 -18.51 -37.58
N TYR A 141 -11.33 -17.90 -37.93
CA TYR A 141 -10.74 -17.91 -39.27
C TYR A 141 -9.47 -18.78 -39.38
N THR A 142 -9.02 -19.43 -38.31
CA THR A 142 -7.84 -20.34 -38.27
C THR A 142 -8.22 -21.81 -38.07
N GLY A 143 -9.42 -22.16 -38.44
CA GLY A 143 -9.88 -23.53 -38.44
C GLY A 143 -9.90 -24.11 -39.85
#